data_1761fc4767f3b829f94a6a9f2025f165
#
_entry.id   1761fc4767f3b829f94a6a9f2025f165
#
_cell.length_a   1.000
_cell.length_b   1.000
_cell.length_c   1.000
_cell.angle_alpha   90.00
_cell.angle_beta   90.00
_cell.angle_gamma   90.00
#
_symmetry.space_group_name_H-M   'P 1'
#
loop_
_entity.id
_entity.type
_entity.pdbx_description
1 polymer ?
#
loop_
_entity_poly.entity_id
_entity_poly.type
_entity_poly.pdbx_seq_one_letter_code
_entity_poly.pdbx_strand_id
1 'polypeptide(L)'
;MNTFALAPLILIFPVIGILFNGLVGRRFVVADRKSGERWSGWFATAMVFGSFLVSLSLFGSEIAGGYHAEIIPLFTWINIPSANFYVPWAMQIDTLSVTMMLVVTGVGSLIHVYAIGYMHGDPNYSRFFAYFNLFIFFMLILVSANNYLMTFVGWEGVGLCSYLLISFWWDRVDEEGKAMNADAGRKAFIVNRVGDFAVIIAMTMLFWTFGTLNYEPIFEQAVEFFVEGKVIE
;
A
#
# COMPACT_ATOMS: atom_id res chain seq x y z
N MET A 1 21.37 16.72 -5.47
CA MET A 1 20.20 16.53 -4.59
C MET A 1 20.10 15.03 -4.33
N ASN A 2 20.03 14.63 -3.05
CA ASN A 2 19.87 13.19 -2.77
C ASN A 2 18.46 12.76 -3.22
N THR A 3 18.36 11.96 -4.28
CA THR A 3 17.09 11.54 -4.88
C THR A 3 16.26 10.71 -3.90
N PHE A 4 16.92 10.00 -2.99
CA PHE A 4 16.26 9.20 -1.94
C PHE A 4 15.46 10.06 -0.95
N ALA A 5 15.82 11.33 -0.77
CA ALA A 5 15.01 12.26 0.05
C ALA A 5 13.59 12.50 -0.51
N LEU A 6 13.35 12.16 -1.78
CA LEU A 6 12.03 12.27 -2.41
C LEU A 6 11.14 11.05 -2.16
N ALA A 7 11.68 9.93 -1.68
CA ALA A 7 10.93 8.69 -1.52
C ALA A 7 9.63 8.82 -0.69
N PRO A 8 9.57 9.61 0.40
CA PRO A 8 8.32 9.78 1.14
C PRO A 8 7.17 10.37 0.30
N LEU A 9 7.49 11.13 -0.77
CA LEU A 9 6.48 11.69 -1.66
C LEU A 9 5.66 10.60 -2.37
N ILE A 10 6.25 9.41 -2.58
CA ILE A 10 5.55 8.26 -3.18
C ILE A 10 4.31 7.90 -2.36
N LEU A 11 4.39 7.97 -1.04
CA LEU A 11 3.25 7.71 -0.13
C LEU A 11 2.34 8.94 0.01
N ILE A 12 2.90 10.14 -0.02
CA ILE A 12 2.15 11.39 0.20
C ILE A 12 1.17 11.66 -0.94
N PHE A 13 1.56 11.44 -2.19
CA PHE A 13 0.69 11.69 -3.33
C PHE A 13 -0.63 10.91 -3.28
N PRO A 14 -0.67 9.57 -3.11
CA PRO A 14 -1.92 8.85 -2.97
C PRO A 14 -2.76 9.33 -1.79
N VAL A 15 -2.14 9.70 -0.65
CA VAL A 15 -2.85 10.26 0.51
C VAL A 15 -3.57 11.55 0.15
N ILE A 16 -2.93 12.45 -0.60
CA ILE A 16 -3.57 13.68 -1.10
C ILE A 16 -4.77 13.32 -1.99
N GLY A 17 -4.62 12.31 -2.86
CA GLY A 17 -5.71 11.79 -3.70
C GLY A 17 -6.88 11.24 -2.88
N ILE A 18 -6.61 10.49 -1.82
CA ILE A 18 -7.61 9.97 -0.88
C ILE A 18 -8.37 11.11 -0.19
N LEU A 19 -7.63 12.07 0.38
CA LEU A 19 -8.22 13.19 1.10
C LEU A 19 -9.07 14.07 0.19
N PHE A 20 -8.57 14.40 -0.99
CA PHE A 20 -9.33 15.18 -1.96
C PHE A 20 -10.65 14.47 -2.34
N ASN A 21 -10.58 13.23 -2.77
CA ASN A 21 -11.74 12.49 -3.23
C ASN A 21 -12.70 12.12 -2.09
N GLY A 22 -12.18 11.80 -0.90
CA GLY A 22 -12.98 11.45 0.26
C GLY A 22 -13.73 12.64 0.89
N LEU A 23 -13.05 13.79 1.00
CA LEU A 23 -13.61 14.95 1.71
C LEU A 23 -14.30 15.95 0.78
N VAL A 24 -13.75 16.18 -0.40
CA VAL A 24 -14.14 17.29 -1.28
C VAL A 24 -14.76 16.79 -2.58
N GLY A 25 -14.26 15.69 -3.15
CA GLY A 25 -14.68 15.18 -4.45
C GLY A 25 -16.17 14.95 -4.58
N ARG A 26 -16.82 14.42 -3.53
CA ARG A 26 -18.29 14.23 -3.52
C ARG A 26 -19.06 15.56 -3.68
N ARG A 27 -18.58 16.65 -3.08
CA ARG A 27 -19.24 17.96 -3.19
C ARG A 27 -19.19 18.49 -4.63
N PHE A 28 -18.06 18.29 -5.32
CA PHE A 28 -17.92 18.66 -6.74
C PHE A 28 -18.83 17.83 -7.64
N VAL A 29 -18.88 16.50 -7.42
CA VAL A 29 -19.75 15.60 -8.22
C VAL A 29 -21.23 15.92 -8.01
N VAL A 30 -21.64 16.31 -6.80
CA VAL A 30 -23.04 16.70 -6.50
C VAL A 30 -23.38 18.08 -7.10
N ALA A 31 -22.44 19.02 -7.07
CA ALA A 31 -22.67 20.38 -7.57
C ALA A 31 -22.77 20.44 -9.10
N ASP A 32 -21.85 19.81 -9.80
CA ASP A 32 -21.87 19.63 -11.25
C ASP A 32 -21.21 18.29 -11.58
N ARG A 33 -22.03 17.34 -11.97
CA ARG A 33 -21.58 15.96 -12.21
C ARG A 33 -20.47 15.88 -13.24
N LYS A 34 -20.61 16.54 -14.38
CA LYS A 34 -19.65 16.45 -15.48
C LYS A 34 -18.27 17.00 -15.10
N SER A 35 -18.24 18.18 -14.49
CA SER A 35 -16.98 18.77 -14.02
C SER A 35 -16.44 18.03 -12.79
N GLY A 36 -17.31 17.62 -11.87
CA GLY A 36 -16.92 16.90 -10.65
C GLY A 36 -16.28 15.54 -10.93
N GLU A 37 -16.85 14.73 -11.81
CA GLU A 37 -16.25 13.46 -12.25
C GLU A 37 -14.88 13.69 -12.91
N ARG A 38 -14.80 14.71 -13.79
CA ARG A 38 -13.56 15.06 -14.46
C ARG A 38 -12.45 15.44 -13.46
N TRP A 39 -12.75 16.33 -12.52
CA TRP A 39 -11.77 16.75 -11.51
C TRP A 39 -11.39 15.59 -10.58
N SER A 40 -12.36 14.85 -10.07
CA SER A 40 -12.14 13.70 -9.17
C SER A 40 -11.23 12.64 -9.81
N GLY A 41 -11.56 12.21 -11.03
CA GLY A 41 -10.80 11.16 -11.72
C GLY A 41 -9.40 11.61 -12.13
N TRP A 42 -9.26 12.77 -12.78
CA TRP A 42 -7.95 13.25 -13.22
C TRP A 42 -7.03 13.64 -12.06
N PHE A 43 -7.58 14.21 -10.99
CA PHE A 43 -6.78 14.52 -9.79
C PHE A 43 -6.25 13.25 -9.13
N ALA A 44 -7.11 12.24 -8.94
CA ALA A 44 -6.69 10.93 -8.41
C ALA A 44 -5.58 10.31 -9.27
N THR A 45 -5.77 10.30 -10.59
CA THR A 45 -4.78 9.79 -11.54
C THR A 45 -3.46 10.56 -11.48
N ALA A 46 -3.53 11.90 -11.41
CA ALA A 46 -2.33 12.75 -11.34
C ALA A 46 -1.52 12.48 -10.06
N MET A 47 -2.17 12.18 -8.95
CA MET A 47 -1.49 11.82 -7.70
C MET A 47 -0.73 10.50 -7.85
N VAL A 48 -1.34 9.46 -8.40
CA VAL A 48 -0.65 8.17 -8.63
C VAL A 48 0.46 8.31 -9.67
N PHE A 49 0.23 9.10 -10.71
CA PHE A 49 1.26 9.39 -11.71
C PHE A 49 2.43 10.21 -11.12
N GLY A 50 2.17 11.10 -10.16
CA GLY A 50 3.22 11.78 -9.39
C GLY A 50 4.10 10.78 -8.63
N SER A 51 3.49 9.78 -7.97
CA SER A 51 4.24 8.68 -7.34
C SER A 51 5.07 7.88 -8.36
N PHE A 52 4.54 7.65 -9.55
CA PHE A 52 5.28 6.98 -10.62
C PHE A 52 6.52 7.76 -11.05
N LEU A 53 6.42 9.08 -11.22
CA LEU A 53 7.56 9.93 -11.59
C LEU A 53 8.66 9.90 -10.51
N VAL A 54 8.29 9.89 -9.23
CA VAL A 54 9.26 9.76 -8.14
C VAL A 54 9.89 8.35 -8.16
N SER A 55 9.11 7.29 -8.33
CA SER A 55 9.63 5.92 -8.47
C SER A 55 10.59 5.79 -9.64
N LEU A 56 10.29 6.43 -10.76
CA LEU A 56 11.16 6.47 -11.94
C LEU A 56 12.47 7.21 -11.66
N SER A 57 12.43 8.30 -10.88
CA SER A 57 13.63 9.03 -10.48
C SER A 57 14.53 8.21 -9.54
N LEU A 58 13.94 7.42 -8.62
CA LEU A 58 14.66 6.50 -7.75
C LEU A 58 15.33 5.39 -8.57
N PHE A 59 14.61 4.79 -9.50
CA PHE A 59 15.15 3.78 -10.40
C PHE A 59 16.34 4.31 -11.22
N GLY A 60 16.22 5.52 -11.75
CA GLY A 60 17.32 6.17 -12.47
C GLY A 60 18.54 6.40 -11.58
N SER A 61 18.36 6.76 -10.32
CA SER A 61 19.49 6.97 -9.38
C SER A 61 20.14 5.65 -8.94
N GLU A 62 19.38 4.56 -8.79
CA GLU A 62 19.92 3.22 -8.53
C GLU A 62 20.80 2.72 -9.69
N ILE A 63 20.33 2.87 -10.93
CA ILE A 63 21.13 2.50 -12.11
C ILE A 63 22.42 3.31 -12.19
N ALA A 64 22.37 4.61 -11.90
CA ALA A 64 23.52 5.52 -12.00
C ALA A 64 24.52 5.33 -10.85
N GLY A 65 24.05 5.02 -9.63
CA GLY A 65 24.84 4.94 -8.40
C GLY A 65 25.36 3.52 -8.03
N GLY A 66 24.92 2.48 -8.76
CA GLY A 66 25.06 1.09 -8.32
C GLY A 66 24.01 0.74 -7.23
N TYR A 67 23.57 -0.50 -7.26
CA TYR A 67 22.46 -0.99 -6.41
C TYR A 67 22.84 -1.02 -4.93
N HIS A 68 22.44 -0.01 -4.19
CA HIS A 68 22.59 0.07 -2.74
C HIS A 68 21.23 0.17 -2.07
N ALA A 69 20.95 -0.71 -1.12
CA ALA A 69 19.77 -0.59 -0.30
C ALA A 69 19.92 0.64 0.63
N GLU A 70 18.92 1.51 0.69
CA GLU A 70 18.87 2.64 1.60
C GLU A 70 17.59 2.57 2.45
N ILE A 71 17.73 2.68 3.77
CA ILE A 71 16.60 2.73 4.68
C ILE A 71 16.32 4.18 5.02
N ILE A 72 15.12 4.65 4.69
CA ILE A 72 14.68 6.02 4.95
C ILE A 72 13.74 6.03 6.16
N PRO A 73 14.21 6.44 7.34
CA PRO A 73 13.38 6.50 8.52
C PRO A 73 12.39 7.67 8.39
N LEU A 74 11.10 7.39 8.64
CA LEU A 74 10.06 8.41 8.69
C LEU A 74 9.75 8.83 10.13
N PHE A 75 9.46 7.87 10.99
CA PHE A 75 9.26 8.09 12.44
C PHE A 75 9.38 6.76 13.21
N THR A 76 9.55 6.87 14.52
CA THR A 76 9.48 5.70 15.42
C THR A 76 8.03 5.38 15.71
N TRP A 77 7.59 4.18 15.32
CA TRP A 77 6.20 3.75 15.52
C TRP A 77 6.02 3.10 16.90
N ILE A 78 6.77 2.03 17.17
CA ILE A 78 6.71 1.32 18.45
C ILE A 78 8.13 1.27 19.05
N ASN A 79 8.24 1.68 20.30
CA ASN A 79 9.48 1.57 21.06
C ASN A 79 9.15 1.17 22.51
N ILE A 80 9.44 -0.07 22.86
CA ILE A 80 9.23 -0.62 24.20
C ILE A 80 10.59 -1.11 24.73
N PRO A 81 11.39 -0.22 25.39
CA PRO A 81 12.73 -0.56 25.82
C PRO A 81 12.79 -1.75 26.81
N SER A 82 11.78 -1.90 27.66
CA SER A 82 11.69 -3.01 28.63
C SER A 82 11.57 -4.38 27.99
N ALA A 83 11.07 -4.46 26.77
CA ALA A 83 10.92 -5.70 26.01
C ALA A 83 11.91 -5.80 24.84
N ASN A 84 12.85 -4.85 24.72
CA ASN A 84 13.74 -4.72 23.57
C ASN A 84 12.99 -4.74 22.22
N PHE A 85 11.75 -4.22 22.22
CA PHE A 85 10.89 -4.23 21.04
C PHE A 85 10.89 -2.86 20.37
N TYR A 86 11.54 -2.78 19.21
CA TYR A 86 11.68 -1.56 18.42
C TYR A 86 11.22 -1.80 16.99
N VAL A 87 10.19 -1.07 16.55
CA VAL A 87 9.66 -1.10 15.19
C VAL A 87 9.61 0.32 14.64
N PRO A 88 10.51 0.68 13.72
CA PRO A 88 10.48 1.95 13.03
C PRO A 88 9.43 1.92 11.93
N TRP A 89 8.86 3.08 11.58
CA TRP A 89 8.18 3.27 10.32
C TRP A 89 9.20 3.85 9.34
N ALA A 90 9.75 3.00 8.50
CA ALA A 90 10.81 3.35 7.58
C ALA A 90 10.60 2.68 6.22
N MET A 91 11.03 3.36 5.16
CA MET A 91 10.96 2.83 3.80
C MET A 91 12.30 2.17 3.45
N GLN A 92 12.27 0.95 2.98
CA GLN A 92 13.40 0.27 2.38
C GLN A 92 13.38 0.53 0.88
N ILE A 93 14.43 1.17 0.38
CA ILE A 93 14.61 1.48 -1.04
C ILE A 93 15.74 0.58 -1.54
N ASP A 94 15.37 -0.46 -2.27
CA ASP A 94 16.27 -1.40 -2.91
C ASP A 94 15.73 -1.75 -4.29
N THR A 95 16.47 -2.52 -5.06
CA THR A 95 16.11 -2.91 -6.43
C THR A 95 14.75 -3.57 -6.51
N LEU A 96 14.38 -4.41 -5.52
CA LEU A 96 13.10 -5.08 -5.49
C LEU A 96 11.97 -4.10 -5.21
N SER A 97 12.11 -3.29 -4.16
CA SER A 97 11.09 -2.31 -3.76
C SER A 97 10.84 -1.27 -4.85
N VAL A 98 11.91 -0.72 -5.45
CA VAL A 98 11.81 0.27 -6.54
C VAL A 98 11.16 -0.34 -7.79
N THR A 99 11.53 -1.56 -8.17
CA THR A 99 10.89 -2.27 -9.28
C THR A 99 9.40 -2.45 -9.02
N MET A 100 9.02 -2.88 -7.82
CA MET A 100 7.62 -3.05 -7.44
C MET A 100 6.88 -1.72 -7.38
N MET A 101 7.51 -0.63 -6.86
CA MET A 101 6.93 0.71 -6.88
C MET A 101 6.64 1.18 -8.31
N LEU A 102 7.55 0.93 -9.28
CA LEU A 102 7.32 1.27 -10.69
C LEU A 102 6.13 0.51 -11.27
N VAL A 103 6.03 -0.79 -11.00
CA VAL A 103 4.89 -1.60 -11.47
C VAL A 103 3.59 -1.10 -10.86
N VAL A 104 3.54 -0.94 -9.52
CA VAL A 104 2.34 -0.51 -8.79
C VAL A 104 1.87 0.86 -9.25
N THR A 105 2.77 1.83 -9.34
CA THR A 105 2.40 3.21 -9.70
C THR A 105 2.19 3.39 -11.20
N GLY A 106 2.99 2.74 -12.05
CA GLY A 106 2.88 2.83 -13.51
C GLY A 106 1.63 2.15 -14.03
N VAL A 107 1.44 0.86 -13.74
CA VAL A 107 0.22 0.14 -14.13
C VAL A 107 -0.98 0.73 -13.41
N GLY A 108 -0.84 1.09 -12.11
CA GLY A 108 -1.87 1.77 -11.35
C GLY A 108 -2.35 3.06 -12.00
N SER A 109 -1.45 3.89 -12.54
CA SER A 109 -1.81 5.12 -13.28
C SER A 109 -2.63 4.81 -14.54
N LEU A 110 -2.25 3.78 -15.31
CA LEU A 110 -2.99 3.36 -16.50
C LEU A 110 -4.40 2.88 -16.16
N ILE A 111 -4.52 2.09 -15.08
CA ILE A 111 -5.82 1.61 -14.63
C ILE A 111 -6.68 2.77 -14.09
N HIS A 112 -6.09 3.79 -13.44
CA HIS A 112 -6.81 5.01 -13.05
C HIS A 112 -7.37 5.75 -14.27
N VAL A 113 -6.59 5.90 -15.35
CA VAL A 113 -7.08 6.50 -16.61
C VAL A 113 -8.26 5.69 -17.18
N TYR A 114 -8.13 4.36 -17.22
CA TYR A 114 -9.22 3.48 -17.65
C TYR A 114 -10.47 3.66 -16.79
N ALA A 115 -10.30 3.73 -15.47
CA ALA A 115 -11.38 3.87 -14.50
C ALA A 115 -12.17 5.18 -14.66
N ILE A 116 -11.57 6.25 -15.20
CA ILE A 116 -12.28 7.50 -15.52
C ILE A 116 -13.46 7.23 -16.45
N GLY A 117 -13.24 6.43 -17.49
CA GLY A 117 -14.32 6.04 -18.42
C GLY A 117 -15.24 4.98 -17.84
N TYR A 118 -14.68 3.99 -17.16
CA TYR A 118 -15.41 2.86 -16.58
C TYR A 118 -16.46 3.30 -15.55
N MET A 119 -16.11 4.24 -14.67
CA MET A 119 -16.98 4.73 -13.60
C MET A 119 -17.86 5.92 -14.02
N HIS A 120 -17.77 6.35 -15.30
CA HIS A 120 -18.56 7.49 -15.77
C HIS A 120 -20.05 7.29 -15.53
N GLY A 121 -20.68 8.29 -14.94
CA GLY A 121 -22.09 8.23 -14.63
C GLY A 121 -22.44 7.57 -13.27
N ASP A 122 -21.49 7.04 -12.50
CA ASP A 122 -21.79 6.47 -11.19
C ASP A 122 -21.96 7.56 -10.12
N PRO A 123 -23.01 7.54 -9.28
CA PRO A 123 -23.24 8.53 -8.23
C PRO A 123 -22.15 8.54 -7.16
N ASN A 124 -21.40 7.45 -7.00
CA ASN A 124 -20.34 7.28 -6.02
C ASN A 124 -18.94 7.40 -6.64
N TYR A 125 -18.82 8.07 -7.78
CA TYR A 125 -17.58 8.22 -8.55
C TYR A 125 -16.36 8.62 -7.70
N SER A 126 -16.47 9.67 -6.90
CA SER A 126 -15.37 10.14 -6.05
C SER A 126 -14.99 9.12 -4.96
N ARG A 127 -15.98 8.38 -4.40
CA ARG A 127 -15.73 7.31 -3.42
C ARG A 127 -14.90 6.18 -4.03
N PHE A 128 -15.16 5.83 -5.31
CA PHE A 128 -14.35 4.83 -6.01
C PHE A 128 -12.90 5.26 -6.12
N PHE A 129 -12.63 6.49 -6.56
CA PHE A 129 -11.27 6.99 -6.68
C PHE A 129 -10.56 7.18 -5.34
N ALA A 130 -11.30 7.49 -4.26
CA ALA A 130 -10.73 7.49 -2.91
C ALA A 130 -10.25 6.08 -2.50
N TYR A 131 -11.08 5.05 -2.70
CA TYR A 131 -10.70 3.65 -2.40
C TYR A 131 -9.56 3.16 -3.29
N PHE A 132 -9.53 3.60 -4.53
CA PHE A 132 -8.50 3.19 -5.47
C PHE A 132 -7.13 3.82 -5.13
N ASN A 133 -7.08 5.11 -4.78
CA ASN A 133 -5.87 5.73 -4.25
C ASN A 133 -5.45 5.08 -2.91
N LEU A 134 -6.40 4.70 -2.05
CA LEU A 134 -6.14 4.00 -0.80
C LEU A 134 -5.48 2.64 -1.04
N PHE A 135 -5.92 1.92 -2.07
CA PHE A 135 -5.28 0.67 -2.50
C PHE A 135 -3.81 0.91 -2.90
N ILE A 136 -3.55 1.91 -3.75
CA ILE A 136 -2.17 2.26 -4.16
C ILE A 136 -1.33 2.63 -2.94
N PHE A 137 -1.86 3.41 -2.01
CA PHE A 137 -1.16 3.80 -0.78
C PHE A 137 -0.73 2.58 0.05
N PHE A 138 -1.65 1.66 0.35
CA PHE A 138 -1.32 0.47 1.13
C PHE A 138 -0.39 -0.49 0.38
N MET A 139 -0.56 -0.60 -0.93
CA MET A 139 0.35 -1.41 -1.75
C MET A 139 1.77 -0.83 -1.74
N LEU A 140 1.92 0.49 -1.75
CA LEU A 140 3.22 1.15 -1.64
C LEU A 140 3.84 0.97 -0.25
N ILE A 141 3.05 1.01 0.83
CA ILE A 141 3.53 0.65 2.18
C ILE A 141 4.06 -0.80 2.18
N LEU A 142 3.30 -1.73 1.62
CA LEU A 142 3.66 -3.14 1.59
C LEU A 142 5.00 -3.38 0.88
N VAL A 143 5.20 -2.76 -0.29
CA VAL A 143 6.41 -3.01 -1.10
C VAL A 143 7.63 -2.22 -0.63
N SER A 144 7.44 -1.19 0.21
CA SER A 144 8.53 -0.37 0.76
C SER A 144 8.81 -0.64 2.23
N ALA A 145 8.15 -1.60 2.85
CA ALA A 145 8.35 -1.89 4.26
C ALA A 145 9.78 -2.39 4.55
N ASN A 146 10.36 -1.98 5.68
CA ASN A 146 11.65 -2.46 6.17
C ASN A 146 11.54 -3.46 7.33
N ASN A 147 10.32 -3.82 7.70
CA ASN A 147 10.04 -4.79 8.76
C ASN A 147 8.72 -5.52 8.53
N TYR A 148 8.58 -6.71 9.15
CA TYR A 148 7.41 -7.56 8.98
C TYR A 148 6.12 -6.94 9.48
N LEU A 149 6.16 -6.09 10.51
CA LEU A 149 4.94 -5.47 11.04
C LEU A 149 4.41 -4.40 10.09
N MET A 150 5.28 -3.58 9.49
CA MET A 150 4.89 -2.59 8.47
C MET A 150 4.37 -3.29 7.20
N THR A 151 5.02 -4.39 6.78
CA THR A 151 4.53 -5.23 5.67
C THR A 151 3.13 -5.74 5.97
N PHE A 152 2.88 -6.20 7.18
CA PHE A 152 1.55 -6.67 7.60
C PHE A 152 0.50 -5.55 7.56
N VAL A 153 0.84 -4.33 7.95
CA VAL A 153 -0.09 -3.17 7.81
C VAL A 153 -0.44 -2.92 6.34
N GLY A 154 0.55 -2.95 5.45
CA GLY A 154 0.31 -2.83 4.01
C GLY A 154 -0.58 -3.96 3.48
N TRP A 155 -0.30 -5.19 3.87
CA TRP A 155 -1.06 -6.39 3.51
C TRP A 155 -2.54 -6.30 3.94
N GLU A 156 -2.78 -5.97 5.21
CA GLU A 156 -4.12 -5.77 5.76
C GLU A 156 -4.86 -4.63 5.06
N GLY A 157 -4.15 -3.53 4.79
CA GLY A 157 -4.72 -2.39 4.08
C GLY A 157 -5.14 -2.72 2.65
N VAL A 158 -4.36 -3.50 1.91
CA VAL A 158 -4.70 -4.00 0.57
C VAL A 158 -5.92 -4.94 0.65
N GLY A 159 -5.97 -5.82 1.66
CA GLY A 159 -7.12 -6.69 1.91
C GLY A 159 -8.41 -5.90 2.18
N LEU A 160 -8.33 -4.85 2.99
CA LEU A 160 -9.44 -3.93 3.23
C LEU A 160 -9.88 -3.21 1.95
N CYS A 161 -8.94 -2.69 1.17
CA CYS A 161 -9.26 -2.00 -0.09
C CYS A 161 -9.90 -2.95 -1.10
N SER A 162 -9.44 -4.19 -1.17
CA SER A 162 -10.04 -5.25 -1.99
C SER A 162 -11.50 -5.48 -1.59
N TYR A 163 -11.79 -5.59 -0.30
CA TYR A 163 -13.17 -5.67 0.21
C TYR A 163 -14.01 -4.47 -0.24
N LEU A 164 -13.50 -3.23 -0.06
CA LEU A 164 -14.21 -2.00 -0.41
C LEU A 164 -14.49 -1.87 -1.92
N LEU A 165 -13.58 -2.33 -2.76
CA LEU A 165 -13.70 -2.28 -4.21
C LEU A 165 -14.58 -3.41 -4.77
N ILE A 166 -14.45 -4.63 -4.27
CA ILE A 166 -15.29 -5.76 -4.69
C ILE A 166 -16.75 -5.52 -4.29
N SER A 167 -16.97 -5.03 -3.06
CA SER A 167 -18.31 -4.69 -2.57
C SER A 167 -18.75 -3.28 -2.93
N PHE A 168 -18.13 -2.61 -3.92
CA PHE A 168 -18.41 -1.20 -4.22
C PHE A 168 -19.89 -0.93 -4.50
N TRP A 169 -20.55 -1.83 -5.25
CA TRP A 169 -21.99 -1.80 -5.53
C TRP A 169 -22.74 -2.75 -4.59
N TRP A 170 -22.49 -2.67 -3.30
CA TRP A 170 -23.07 -3.52 -2.25
C TRP A 170 -24.60 -3.45 -2.18
N ASP A 171 -25.19 -2.35 -2.63
CA ASP A 171 -26.63 -2.05 -2.67
C ASP A 171 -27.35 -2.59 -3.91
N ARG A 172 -26.60 -3.11 -4.89
CA ARG A 172 -27.19 -3.74 -6.07
C ARG A 172 -27.56 -5.18 -5.76
N VAL A 173 -28.81 -5.51 -6.06
CA VAL A 173 -29.33 -6.88 -5.97
C VAL A 173 -29.57 -7.44 -7.36
N ASP A 174 -29.48 -8.77 -7.51
CA ASP A 174 -29.84 -9.48 -8.73
C ASP A 174 -31.37 -9.64 -8.86
N GLU A 175 -31.80 -10.36 -9.90
CA GLU A 175 -33.23 -10.64 -10.16
C GLU A 175 -33.87 -11.48 -9.06
N GLU A 176 -33.06 -12.22 -8.27
CA GLU A 176 -33.50 -13.02 -7.14
C GLU A 176 -33.50 -12.25 -5.80
N GLY A 177 -33.10 -10.97 -5.82
CA GLY A 177 -33.01 -10.10 -4.62
C GLY A 177 -31.76 -10.34 -3.79
N LYS A 178 -30.72 -11.02 -4.32
CA LYS A 178 -29.47 -11.29 -3.60
C LYS A 178 -28.45 -10.20 -3.85
N ALA A 179 -27.78 -9.75 -2.79
CA ALA A 179 -26.72 -8.76 -2.83
C ALA A 179 -25.36 -9.42 -3.18
N MET A 180 -25.20 -9.92 -4.40
CA MET A 180 -24.05 -10.70 -4.86
C MET A 180 -22.70 -10.00 -4.62
N ASN A 181 -22.62 -8.68 -4.87
CA ASN A 181 -21.38 -7.93 -4.67
C ASN A 181 -21.00 -7.81 -3.19
N ALA A 182 -21.99 -7.63 -2.30
CA ALA A 182 -21.76 -7.58 -0.85
C ALA A 182 -21.28 -8.94 -0.33
N ASP A 183 -21.85 -10.03 -0.82
CA ASP A 183 -21.46 -11.39 -0.46
C ASP A 183 -20.06 -11.73 -0.99
N ALA A 184 -19.74 -11.35 -2.22
CA ALA A 184 -18.41 -11.52 -2.79
C ALA A 184 -17.33 -10.76 -2.00
N GLY A 185 -17.61 -9.51 -1.63
CA GLY A 185 -16.69 -8.72 -0.79
C GLY A 185 -16.50 -9.34 0.60
N ARG A 186 -17.58 -9.75 1.28
CA ARG A 186 -17.49 -10.45 2.58
C ARG A 186 -16.67 -11.73 2.48
N LYS A 187 -16.91 -12.53 1.43
CA LYS A 187 -16.16 -13.76 1.19
C LYS A 187 -14.67 -13.49 1.02
N ALA A 188 -14.30 -12.53 0.17
CA ALA A 188 -12.90 -12.15 -0.05
C ALA A 188 -12.24 -11.71 1.26
N PHE A 189 -12.91 -10.85 2.05
CA PHE A 189 -12.39 -10.36 3.32
C PHE A 189 -12.18 -11.47 4.35
N ILE A 190 -13.15 -12.39 4.51
CA ILE A 190 -13.06 -13.49 5.48
C ILE A 190 -11.92 -14.45 5.10
N VAL A 191 -11.78 -14.78 3.81
CA VAL A 191 -10.71 -15.66 3.34
C VAL A 191 -9.33 -15.04 3.60
N ASN A 192 -9.17 -13.73 3.33
CA ASN A 192 -7.92 -13.03 3.65
C ASN A 192 -7.61 -13.08 5.15
N ARG A 193 -8.63 -12.92 6.03
CA ARG A 193 -8.45 -12.99 7.49
C ARG A 193 -7.85 -14.30 7.98
N VAL A 194 -8.16 -15.42 7.33
CA VAL A 194 -7.54 -16.71 7.67
C VAL A 194 -6.03 -16.67 7.38
N GLY A 195 -5.63 -16.08 6.24
CA GLY A 195 -4.22 -15.85 5.91
C GLY A 195 -3.53 -14.89 6.87
N ASP A 196 -4.20 -13.79 7.25
CA ASP A 196 -3.70 -12.78 8.17
C ASP A 196 -3.38 -13.37 9.54
N PHE A 197 -4.24 -14.26 10.04
CA PHE A 197 -3.98 -14.99 11.29
C PHE A 197 -2.70 -15.83 11.21
N ALA A 198 -2.48 -16.51 10.09
CA ALA A 198 -1.26 -17.28 9.88
C ALA A 198 0.00 -16.37 9.85
N VAL A 199 -0.09 -15.19 9.22
CA VAL A 199 1.01 -14.21 9.19
C VAL A 199 1.31 -13.67 10.58
N ILE A 200 0.29 -13.41 11.43
CA ILE A 200 0.47 -12.98 12.82
C ILE A 200 1.24 -14.07 13.63
N ILE A 201 0.86 -15.33 13.47
CA ILE A 201 1.58 -16.45 14.11
C ILE A 201 3.04 -16.48 13.64
N ALA A 202 3.27 -16.38 12.32
CA ALA A 202 4.62 -16.38 11.78
C ALA A 202 5.47 -15.22 12.30
N MET A 203 4.93 -14.00 12.38
CA MET A 203 5.61 -12.83 12.96
C MET A 203 5.92 -13.05 14.44
N THR A 204 5.00 -13.64 15.19
CA THR A 204 5.22 -13.97 16.62
C THR A 204 6.36 -14.97 16.77
N MET A 205 6.41 -16.00 15.92
CA MET A 205 7.49 -16.98 15.91
C MET A 205 8.84 -16.35 15.54
N LEU A 206 8.86 -15.46 14.52
CA LEU A 206 10.07 -14.72 14.16
C LEU A 206 10.56 -13.86 15.31
N PHE A 207 9.66 -13.12 15.95
CA PHE A 207 10.03 -12.30 17.11
C PHE A 207 10.56 -13.16 18.28
N TRP A 208 9.94 -14.30 18.53
CA TRP A 208 10.41 -15.21 19.57
C TRP A 208 11.80 -15.78 19.29
N THR A 209 12.10 -16.06 18.01
CA THR A 209 13.37 -16.66 17.59
C THR A 209 14.50 -15.62 17.50
N PHE A 210 14.22 -14.44 16.91
CA PHE A 210 15.24 -13.44 16.57
C PHE A 210 15.21 -12.19 17.47
N GLY A 211 14.20 -12.03 18.32
CA GLY A 211 14.06 -10.86 19.20
C GLY A 211 13.70 -9.55 18.47
N THR A 212 13.43 -9.61 17.18
CA THR A 212 13.14 -8.45 16.35
C THR A 212 12.18 -8.80 15.20
N LEU A 213 11.54 -7.78 14.60
CA LEU A 213 10.78 -7.91 13.36
C LEU A 213 11.40 -7.12 12.17
N ASN A 214 12.55 -6.49 12.39
CA ASN A 214 13.25 -5.75 11.34
C ASN A 214 14.01 -6.73 10.42
N TYR A 215 14.00 -6.47 9.11
CA TYR A 215 14.56 -7.40 8.12
C TYR A 215 16.07 -7.61 8.28
N GLU A 216 16.83 -6.53 8.33
CA GLU A 216 18.30 -6.60 8.36
C GLU A 216 18.82 -7.46 9.52
N PRO A 217 18.45 -7.23 10.80
CA PRO A 217 18.90 -8.07 11.91
C PRO A 217 18.44 -9.52 11.82
N ILE A 218 17.24 -9.79 11.26
CA ILE A 218 16.76 -11.17 11.06
C ILE A 218 17.61 -11.87 10.01
N PHE A 219 17.94 -11.21 8.91
CA PHE A 219 18.71 -11.83 7.84
C PHE A 219 20.15 -12.10 8.27
N GLU A 220 20.78 -11.21 9.02
CA GLU A 220 22.12 -11.41 9.60
C GLU A 220 22.13 -12.62 10.53
N GLN A 221 21.23 -12.68 11.52
CA GLN A 221 21.11 -13.78 12.46
C GLN A 221 20.75 -15.10 11.76
N ALA A 222 19.88 -15.07 10.73
CA ALA A 222 19.51 -16.27 9.99
C ALA A 222 20.69 -16.88 9.24
N VAL A 223 21.62 -16.08 8.71
CA VAL A 223 22.86 -16.57 8.09
C VAL A 223 23.72 -17.29 9.12
N GLU A 224 23.92 -16.72 10.32
CA GLU A 224 24.67 -17.38 11.38
C GLU A 224 24.01 -18.69 11.81
N PHE A 225 22.69 -18.71 11.99
CA PHE A 225 21.94 -19.88 12.41
C PHE A 225 22.00 -21.04 11.40
N PHE A 226 21.77 -20.75 10.10
CA PHE A 226 21.67 -21.81 9.09
C PHE A 226 23.00 -22.17 8.44
N VAL A 227 23.96 -21.26 8.36
CA VAL A 227 25.26 -21.52 7.69
C VAL A 227 26.33 -21.95 8.69
N GLU A 228 26.41 -21.32 9.86
CA GLU A 228 27.43 -21.62 10.88
C GLU A 228 26.95 -22.64 11.93
N GLY A 229 25.69 -23.04 11.92
CA GLY A 229 25.12 -24.00 12.86
C GLY A 229 25.06 -23.49 14.31
N LYS A 230 25.16 -22.17 14.53
CA LYS A 230 25.02 -21.57 15.84
C LYS A 230 23.55 -21.60 16.27
N VAL A 231 23.30 -22.09 17.49
CA VAL A 231 21.98 -22.00 18.12
C VAL A 231 21.80 -20.58 18.62
N ILE A 232 20.68 -19.95 18.30
CA ILE A 232 20.31 -18.65 18.86
C ILE A 232 19.87 -18.90 20.30
N GLU A 233 20.62 -18.35 21.27
CA GLU A 233 20.32 -18.43 22.69
C GLU A 233 19.22 -17.45 23.14
#